data_2ea0585c45d9499b1a9a3d85c0e786fd
#
_entry.id   2ea0585c45d9499b1a9a3d85c0e786fd
#
_cell.length_a   1.000
_cell.length_b   1.000
_cell.length_c   1.000
_cell.angle_alpha   90.00
_cell.angle_beta   90.00
_cell.angle_gamma   90.00
#
_symmetry.space_group_name_H-M   'P 1'
#
loop_
_entity.id
_entity.type
_entity.pdbx_description
1 polymer ?
#
loop_
_entity_poly.entity_id
_entity_poly.type
_entity_poly.pdbx_seq_one_letter_code
_entity_poly.pdbx_strand_id
1 'polypeptide(L)'
;MGNCVIFCAAEFDALLEPLGPEDCVIAADGGLKHTQKLNIRPDVILGDFDSLGYEPEGANVFPVEKDDTDAMLAVRRGISLGYREFLLYGSLDGPRLDHTIANFQTLQYLCDNGAFGYLVGNDYIVTVVKDGTLRFPAGKTGTVSVFCLGADAEGVDIGGLHYPLKDGRLTAGFPLGVSNHFTGQEAEISVRKGSLLVLWDRENGLPERE
;
A
#
# COMPACT_ATOMS: atom_id res chain seq x y z
N MET A 1 -2.06 5.21 -18.23
CA MET A 1 -1.25 6.00 -17.29
C MET A 1 -0.57 4.99 -16.39
N GLY A 2 0.74 5.11 -16.20
CA GLY A 2 1.49 4.15 -15.39
C GLY A 2 1.23 4.31 -13.88
N ASN A 3 1.93 3.55 -13.10
CA ASN A 3 1.90 3.58 -11.63
C ASN A 3 2.83 4.66 -11.06
N CYS A 4 2.53 5.17 -9.89
CA CYS A 4 3.49 5.88 -9.07
C CYS A 4 4.18 4.89 -8.13
N VAL A 5 5.45 4.60 -8.40
CA VAL A 5 6.24 3.63 -7.63
C VAL A 5 7.11 4.39 -6.65
N ILE A 6 6.84 4.19 -5.36
CA ILE A 6 7.53 4.87 -4.26
C ILE A 6 8.44 3.89 -3.55
N PHE A 7 9.72 4.26 -3.42
CA PHE A 7 10.68 3.53 -2.61
C PHE A 7 10.85 4.23 -1.26
N CYS A 8 10.50 3.54 -0.19
CA CYS A 8 10.71 3.94 1.21
C CYS A 8 11.96 3.26 1.80
N ALA A 9 12.28 3.55 3.06
CA ALA A 9 13.57 3.20 3.64
C ALA A 9 13.72 1.74 4.13
N ALA A 10 12.61 1.02 4.40
CA ALA A 10 12.70 -0.37 4.87
C ALA A 10 13.16 -1.32 3.77
N GLU A 11 13.78 -2.42 4.16
CA GLU A 11 14.26 -3.42 3.20
C GLU A 11 13.10 -4.14 2.50
N PHE A 12 13.32 -4.51 1.24
CA PHE A 12 12.45 -5.40 0.47
C PHE A 12 13.28 -6.22 -0.53
N ASP A 13 12.80 -7.39 -0.90
CA ASP A 13 13.59 -8.36 -1.68
C ASP A 13 13.54 -8.07 -3.19
N ALA A 14 12.34 -7.86 -3.74
CA ALA A 14 12.15 -7.69 -5.17
C ALA A 14 10.90 -6.86 -5.51
N LEU A 15 10.85 -6.33 -6.73
CA LEU A 15 9.64 -5.76 -7.29
C LEU A 15 8.62 -6.87 -7.60
N LEU A 16 7.33 -6.55 -7.58
CA LEU A 16 6.26 -7.46 -8.05
C LEU A 16 6.36 -7.66 -9.56
N GLU A 17 6.59 -6.57 -10.27
CA GLU A 17 6.72 -6.53 -11.73
C GLU A 17 7.81 -5.54 -12.12
N PRO A 18 8.45 -5.70 -13.30
CA PRO A 18 9.36 -4.69 -13.84
C PRO A 18 8.65 -3.34 -14.05
N LEU A 19 9.38 -2.26 -13.84
CA LEU A 19 8.86 -0.91 -14.08
C LEU A 19 8.52 -0.71 -15.55
N GLY A 20 7.35 -0.13 -15.80
CA GLY A 20 6.91 0.27 -17.13
C GLY A 20 7.45 1.64 -17.55
N PRO A 21 7.41 1.97 -18.85
CA PRO A 21 7.94 3.24 -19.37
C PRO A 21 7.10 4.47 -18.95
N GLU A 22 5.88 4.26 -18.47
CA GLU A 22 4.97 5.32 -18.00
C GLU A 22 4.92 5.44 -16.47
N ASP A 23 5.64 4.58 -15.75
CA ASP A 23 5.70 4.63 -14.30
C ASP A 23 6.55 5.84 -13.86
N CYS A 24 6.10 6.48 -12.79
CA CYS A 24 6.86 7.53 -12.12
C CYS A 24 7.53 6.94 -10.88
N VAL A 25 8.83 7.05 -10.78
CA VAL A 25 9.60 6.56 -9.64
C VAL A 25 9.92 7.70 -8.68
N ILE A 26 9.49 7.55 -7.43
CA ILE A 26 9.81 8.48 -6.35
C ILE A 26 10.66 7.77 -5.30
N ALA A 27 11.81 8.32 -4.98
CA ALA A 27 12.64 7.88 -3.87
C ALA A 27 12.35 8.78 -2.65
N ALA A 28 11.82 8.18 -1.58
CA ALA A 28 11.52 8.84 -0.32
C ALA A 28 12.61 8.54 0.70
N ASP A 29 13.40 9.57 1.08
CA ASP A 29 14.52 9.50 2.01
C ASP A 29 15.46 8.30 1.73
N GLY A 30 15.60 7.37 2.69
CA GLY A 30 16.42 6.15 2.55
C GLY A 30 16.06 5.25 1.37
N GLY A 31 14.88 5.41 0.77
CA GLY A 31 14.47 4.71 -0.44
C GLY A 31 15.37 4.96 -1.65
N LEU A 32 16.17 6.02 -1.62
CA LEU A 32 17.18 6.28 -2.65
C LEU A 32 18.23 5.16 -2.74
N LYS A 33 18.58 4.52 -1.61
CA LYS A 33 19.52 3.39 -1.60
C LYS A 33 18.99 2.20 -2.43
N HIS A 34 17.68 1.98 -2.40
CA HIS A 34 17.05 0.91 -3.18
C HIS A 34 17.08 1.20 -4.66
N THR A 35 16.75 2.43 -5.08
CA THR A 35 16.82 2.80 -6.49
C THR A 35 18.24 2.70 -7.03
N GLN A 36 19.25 3.11 -6.25
CA GLN A 36 20.66 2.95 -6.60
C GLN A 36 21.06 1.46 -6.74
N LYS A 37 20.68 0.62 -5.76
CA LYS A 37 20.96 -0.84 -5.79
C LYS A 37 20.34 -1.54 -7.00
N LEU A 38 19.16 -1.09 -7.40
CA LEU A 38 18.42 -1.64 -8.56
C LEU A 38 18.81 -0.98 -9.89
N ASN A 39 19.75 -0.02 -9.91
CA ASN A 39 20.09 0.80 -11.09
C ASN A 39 18.87 1.50 -11.70
N ILE A 40 17.93 1.93 -10.88
CA ILE A 40 16.77 2.70 -11.27
C ILE A 40 17.07 4.19 -11.04
N ARG A 41 16.81 5.02 -12.06
CA ARG A 41 16.87 6.46 -11.91
C ARG A 41 15.51 6.98 -11.44
N PRO A 42 15.39 7.54 -10.24
CA PRO A 42 14.13 8.11 -9.78
C PRO A 42 13.83 9.43 -10.55
N ASP A 43 12.55 9.67 -10.81
CA ASP A 43 12.05 10.92 -11.39
C ASP A 43 11.97 12.02 -10.33
N VAL A 44 11.72 11.63 -9.08
CA VAL A 44 11.65 12.54 -7.93
C VAL A 44 12.42 11.93 -6.76
N ILE A 45 13.23 12.76 -6.10
CA ILE A 45 13.91 12.44 -4.87
C ILE A 45 13.42 13.43 -3.81
N LEU A 46 12.93 12.98 -2.68
CA LEU A 46 12.43 13.83 -1.60
C LEU A 46 12.69 13.22 -0.22
N GLY A 47 12.84 14.07 0.77
CA GLY A 47 13.10 13.67 2.16
C GLY A 47 13.87 14.74 2.91
N ASP A 48 14.26 14.45 4.16
CA ASP A 48 15.20 15.27 4.93
C ASP A 48 16.64 14.75 4.84
N PHE A 49 16.82 13.52 4.37
CA PHE A 49 18.10 12.84 4.11
C PHE A 49 19.02 12.72 5.32
N ASP A 50 18.47 12.82 6.54
CA ASP A 50 19.22 12.61 7.77
C ASP A 50 19.81 11.19 7.84
N SER A 51 19.06 10.20 7.33
CA SER A 51 19.47 8.80 7.24
C SER A 51 20.59 8.55 6.22
N LEU A 52 20.78 9.45 5.24
CA LEU A 52 21.82 9.35 4.20
C LEU A 52 23.11 10.07 4.58
N GLY A 53 23.03 11.11 5.41
CA GLY A 53 24.16 11.95 5.78
C GLY A 53 24.68 12.88 4.67
N TYR A 54 23.97 12.99 3.55
CA TYR A 54 24.23 13.93 2.46
C TYR A 54 22.95 14.26 1.71
N GLU A 55 22.91 15.43 1.08
CA GLU A 55 21.81 15.85 0.20
C GLU A 55 22.08 15.39 -1.24
N PRO A 56 21.20 14.55 -1.84
CA PRO A 56 21.36 14.12 -3.23
C PRO A 56 21.16 15.28 -4.20
N GLU A 57 21.88 15.29 -5.31
CA GLU A 57 21.73 16.28 -6.36
C GLU A 57 20.31 16.21 -6.97
N GLY A 58 19.64 17.36 -7.07
CA GLY A 58 18.27 17.47 -7.60
C GLY A 58 17.18 17.03 -6.64
N ALA A 59 17.50 16.75 -5.39
CA ALA A 59 16.52 16.37 -4.38
C ALA A 59 15.64 17.55 -3.94
N ASN A 60 14.38 17.23 -3.62
CA ASN A 60 13.50 18.14 -2.90
C ASN A 60 13.70 17.92 -1.40
N VAL A 61 14.47 18.79 -0.78
CA VAL A 61 14.81 18.70 0.64
C VAL A 61 13.68 19.29 1.47
N PHE A 62 13.23 18.55 2.47
CA PHE A 62 12.24 18.98 3.45
C PHE A 62 12.87 19.08 4.84
N PRO A 63 12.38 19.97 5.73
CA PRO A 63 12.83 19.99 7.12
C PRO A 63 12.58 18.66 7.84
N VAL A 64 13.44 18.29 8.78
CA VAL A 64 13.21 17.11 9.66
C VAL A 64 11.94 17.32 10.49
N GLU A 65 11.75 18.53 11.05
CA GLU A 65 10.52 18.91 11.74
C GLU A 65 9.43 19.29 10.73
N LYS A 66 8.56 18.33 10.44
CA LYS A 66 7.43 18.47 9.52
C LYS A 66 6.26 17.60 9.97
N ASP A 67 5.05 17.95 9.55
CA ASP A 67 3.83 17.21 9.93
C ASP A 67 3.62 15.92 9.11
N ASP A 68 4.29 15.77 7.97
CA ASP A 68 4.16 14.64 7.06
C ASP A 68 5.36 13.66 7.18
N THR A 69 5.10 12.37 7.06
CA THR A 69 6.16 11.38 6.80
C THR A 69 6.67 11.50 5.36
N ASP A 70 7.88 11.01 5.07
CA ASP A 70 8.42 11.03 3.71
C ASP A 70 7.58 10.21 2.73
N ALA A 71 6.99 9.09 3.19
CA ALA A 71 6.03 8.32 2.40
C ALA A 71 4.78 9.14 2.06
N MET A 72 4.23 9.90 3.01
CA MET A 72 3.08 10.77 2.79
C MET A 72 3.43 11.90 1.80
N LEU A 73 4.59 12.53 1.94
CA LEU A 73 5.06 13.55 0.99
C LEU A 73 5.20 12.98 -0.42
N ALA A 74 5.75 11.77 -0.57
CA ALA A 74 5.88 11.09 -1.85
C ALA A 74 4.51 10.81 -2.48
N VAL A 75 3.54 10.32 -1.70
CA VAL A 75 2.17 10.10 -2.16
C VAL A 75 1.52 11.40 -2.62
N ARG A 76 1.60 12.47 -1.83
CA ARG A 76 1.08 13.79 -2.21
C ARG A 76 1.70 14.29 -3.50
N ARG A 77 3.01 14.09 -3.67
CA ARG A 77 3.71 14.45 -4.91
C ARG A 77 3.19 13.65 -6.08
N GLY A 78 3.04 12.33 -5.97
CA GLY A 78 2.48 11.47 -7.02
C GLY A 78 1.06 11.88 -7.41
N ILE A 79 0.18 12.17 -6.43
CA ILE A 79 -1.18 12.69 -6.70
C ILE A 79 -1.10 14.03 -7.47
N SER A 80 -0.21 14.94 -7.09
CA SER A 80 -0.04 16.24 -7.75
C SER A 80 0.44 16.11 -9.20
N LEU A 81 1.16 15.04 -9.52
CA LEU A 81 1.59 14.68 -10.88
C LEU A 81 0.50 13.98 -11.70
N GLY A 82 -0.66 13.70 -11.08
CA GLY A 82 -1.82 13.11 -11.74
C GLY A 82 -1.97 11.61 -11.59
N TYR A 83 -1.05 10.93 -10.92
CA TYR A 83 -1.13 9.48 -10.68
C TYR A 83 -2.26 9.14 -9.72
N ARG A 84 -2.84 7.94 -9.91
CA ARG A 84 -3.97 7.44 -9.09
C ARG A 84 -3.73 6.04 -8.57
N GLU A 85 -2.72 5.33 -9.07
CA GLU A 85 -2.32 4.01 -8.63
C GLU A 85 -0.89 4.06 -8.09
N PHE A 86 -0.69 3.49 -6.88
CA PHE A 86 0.54 3.63 -6.12
C PHE A 86 1.07 2.27 -5.66
N LEU A 87 2.36 2.03 -5.85
CA LEU A 87 3.08 0.89 -5.30
C LEU A 87 4.17 1.41 -4.36
N LEU A 88 4.08 1.08 -3.07
CA LEU A 88 5.02 1.53 -2.05
C LEU A 88 5.89 0.35 -1.60
N TYR A 89 7.13 0.32 -2.03
CA TYR A 89 8.14 -0.64 -1.61
C TYR A 89 8.95 -0.11 -0.43
N GLY A 90 9.44 -1.00 0.46
CA GLY A 90 10.16 -0.59 1.67
C GLY A 90 9.29 0.20 2.65
N SER A 91 7.98 -0.03 2.65
CA SER A 91 6.97 0.63 3.46
C SER A 91 6.38 -0.26 4.57
N LEU A 92 6.65 -1.57 4.51
CA LEU A 92 6.41 -2.59 5.53
C LEU A 92 7.75 -3.11 6.06
N ASP A 93 7.74 -4.08 6.93
CA ASP A 93 8.90 -4.85 7.39
C ASP A 93 10.06 -4.03 8.02
N GLY A 94 9.87 -2.73 8.22
CA GLY A 94 10.85 -1.87 8.87
C GLY A 94 10.84 -2.01 10.39
N PRO A 95 11.93 -1.60 11.06
CA PRO A 95 12.03 -1.67 12.52
C PRO A 95 11.10 -0.69 13.25
N ARG A 96 10.54 0.28 12.55
CA ARG A 96 9.67 1.33 13.05
C ARG A 96 8.19 0.98 12.84
N LEU A 97 7.56 0.37 13.84
CA LEU A 97 6.13 0.02 13.80
C LEU A 97 5.22 1.25 13.62
N ASP A 98 5.60 2.40 14.18
CA ASP A 98 4.89 3.67 14.01
C ASP A 98 4.83 4.10 12.54
N HIS A 99 5.89 3.91 11.76
CA HIS A 99 5.90 4.15 10.31
C HIS A 99 4.98 3.18 9.56
N THR A 100 4.96 1.91 9.95
CA THR A 100 4.03 0.93 9.36
C THR A 100 2.58 1.34 9.58
N ILE A 101 2.23 1.79 10.81
CA ILE A 101 0.88 2.29 11.12
C ILE A 101 0.57 3.56 10.30
N ALA A 102 1.52 4.50 10.20
CA ALA A 102 1.36 5.71 9.40
C ALA A 102 1.18 5.39 7.90
N ASN A 103 1.82 4.33 7.39
CA ASN A 103 1.65 3.89 6.01
C ASN A 103 0.25 3.30 5.75
N PHE A 104 -0.40 2.67 6.74
CA PHE A 104 -1.83 2.30 6.61
C PHE A 104 -2.72 3.55 6.52
N GLN A 105 -2.42 4.61 7.28
CA GLN A 105 -3.12 5.89 7.16
C GLN A 105 -2.84 6.55 5.80
N THR A 106 -1.65 6.39 5.25
CA THR A 106 -1.29 6.88 3.90
C THR A 106 -2.13 6.19 2.82
N LEU A 107 -2.43 4.88 2.95
CA LEU A 107 -3.37 4.19 2.06
C LEU A 107 -4.79 4.75 2.17
N GLN A 108 -5.25 5.05 3.39
CA GLN A 108 -6.54 5.71 3.58
C GLN A 108 -6.57 7.09 2.92
N TYR A 109 -5.51 7.87 3.08
CA TYR A 109 -5.37 9.18 2.44
C TYR A 109 -5.46 9.08 0.91
N LEU A 110 -4.86 8.05 0.28
CA LEU A 110 -5.01 7.81 -1.16
C LEU A 110 -6.49 7.64 -1.53
N CYS A 111 -7.22 6.77 -0.82
CA CYS A 111 -8.64 6.54 -1.08
C CYS A 111 -9.48 7.83 -0.92
N ASP A 112 -9.19 8.63 0.10
CA ASP A 112 -9.88 9.90 0.36
C ASP A 112 -9.62 10.96 -0.74
N ASN A 113 -8.56 10.77 -1.53
CA ASN A 113 -8.19 11.65 -2.66
C ASN A 113 -8.45 11.02 -4.04
N GLY A 114 -9.31 10.00 -4.12
CA GLY A 114 -9.69 9.35 -5.37
C GLY A 114 -8.55 8.60 -6.05
N ALA A 115 -7.63 8.08 -5.24
CA ALA A 115 -6.50 7.24 -5.64
C ALA A 115 -6.48 5.98 -4.80
N PHE A 116 -5.62 5.03 -5.11
CA PHE A 116 -5.40 3.84 -4.31
C PHE A 116 -3.95 3.37 -4.40
N GLY A 117 -3.54 2.51 -3.48
CA GLY A 117 -2.18 2.01 -3.48
C GLY A 117 -2.03 0.72 -2.71
N TYR A 118 -0.84 0.16 -2.85
CA TYR A 118 -0.44 -1.07 -2.21
C TYR A 118 0.89 -0.87 -1.48
N LEU A 119 0.94 -1.25 -0.22
CA LEU A 119 2.21 -1.44 0.48
C LEU A 119 2.71 -2.84 0.14
N VAL A 120 3.88 -2.92 -0.45
CA VAL A 120 4.46 -4.18 -0.91
C VAL A 120 5.62 -4.56 0.01
N GLY A 121 5.36 -5.52 0.88
CA GLY A 121 6.36 -6.12 1.77
C GLY A 121 6.98 -7.39 1.18
N ASN A 122 7.76 -8.10 1.99
CA ASN A 122 8.39 -9.35 1.58
C ASN A 122 7.41 -10.53 1.59
N ASP A 123 6.57 -10.62 2.62
CA ASP A 123 5.62 -11.71 2.79
C ASP A 123 4.19 -11.32 2.41
N TYR A 124 3.85 -10.03 2.53
CA TYR A 124 2.47 -9.55 2.39
C TYR A 124 2.36 -8.34 1.49
N ILE A 125 1.18 -8.20 0.89
CA ILE A 125 0.70 -6.96 0.28
C ILE A 125 -0.46 -6.44 1.13
N VAL A 126 -0.51 -5.13 1.32
CA VAL A 126 -1.56 -4.46 2.07
C VAL A 126 -2.18 -3.36 1.24
N THR A 127 -3.51 -3.25 1.26
CA THR A 127 -4.23 -2.13 0.65
C THR A 127 -5.39 -1.66 1.52
N VAL A 128 -5.94 -0.50 1.19
CA VAL A 128 -7.22 -0.03 1.69
C VAL A 128 -8.24 -0.01 0.55
N VAL A 129 -9.43 -0.57 0.80
CA VAL A 129 -10.59 -0.41 -0.05
C VAL A 129 -11.64 0.41 0.69
N LYS A 130 -12.14 1.47 0.05
CA LYS A 130 -13.15 2.37 0.59
C LYS A 130 -14.35 2.40 -0.34
N ASP A 131 -15.53 2.06 0.19
CA ASP A 131 -16.80 2.08 -0.55
C ASP A 131 -16.67 1.38 -1.94
N GLY A 132 -16.02 0.21 -2.00
CA GLY A 132 -15.63 -0.46 -3.25
C GLY A 132 -15.39 -1.96 -3.09
N THR A 133 -14.76 -2.55 -4.09
CA THR A 133 -14.56 -4.00 -4.22
C THR A 133 -13.14 -4.37 -4.64
N LEU A 134 -12.62 -5.44 -4.06
CA LEU A 134 -11.42 -6.15 -4.50
C LEU A 134 -11.83 -7.53 -5.02
N ARG A 135 -11.33 -7.92 -6.20
CA ARG A 135 -11.53 -9.25 -6.79
C ARG A 135 -10.19 -9.95 -6.98
N PHE A 136 -10.10 -11.15 -6.48
CA PHE A 136 -8.96 -12.03 -6.66
C PHE A 136 -9.37 -13.14 -7.63
N PRO A 137 -8.66 -13.33 -8.76
CA PRO A 137 -8.95 -14.41 -9.69
C PRO A 137 -8.76 -15.77 -9.02
N ALA A 138 -9.36 -16.81 -9.61
CA ALA A 138 -9.20 -18.18 -9.15
C ALA A 138 -7.73 -18.62 -9.13
N GLY A 139 -7.39 -19.61 -8.31
CA GLY A 139 -6.04 -20.15 -8.15
C GLY A 139 -5.22 -19.51 -7.02
N LYS A 140 -5.76 -18.50 -6.32
CA LYS A 140 -5.09 -17.91 -5.15
C LYS A 140 -5.14 -18.86 -3.96
N THR A 141 -4.09 -18.84 -3.16
CA THR A 141 -3.89 -19.71 -1.99
C THR A 141 -3.38 -18.91 -0.80
N GLY A 142 -3.28 -19.53 0.38
CA GLY A 142 -2.74 -18.91 1.58
C GLY A 142 -3.72 -17.99 2.29
N THR A 143 -3.19 -17.01 3.01
CA THR A 143 -3.92 -16.22 3.98
C THR A 143 -4.39 -14.88 3.40
N VAL A 144 -5.56 -14.43 3.86
CA VAL A 144 -6.05 -13.08 3.65
C VAL A 144 -6.74 -12.60 4.93
N SER A 145 -6.46 -11.38 5.35
CA SER A 145 -7.09 -10.78 6.53
C SER A 145 -7.75 -9.46 6.19
N VAL A 146 -8.88 -9.20 6.83
CA VAL A 146 -9.70 -8.02 6.60
C VAL A 146 -10.00 -7.33 7.91
N PHE A 147 -9.66 -6.07 8.02
CA PHE A 147 -9.96 -5.23 9.18
C PHE A 147 -10.71 -3.98 8.72
N CYS A 148 -11.55 -3.41 9.58
CA CYS A 148 -11.99 -2.04 9.33
C CYS A 148 -10.88 -1.05 9.71
N LEU A 149 -10.80 0.07 9.01
CA LEU A 149 -9.82 1.12 9.26
C LEU A 149 -10.51 2.43 9.62
N GLY A 150 -10.11 3.00 10.76
CA GLY A 150 -10.66 4.25 11.29
C GLY A 150 -12.00 4.07 12.01
N ALA A 151 -13.07 3.74 11.29
CA ALA A 151 -14.40 3.54 11.84
C ALA A 151 -14.96 2.16 11.49
N ASP A 152 -16.12 1.82 12.04
CA ASP A 152 -16.83 0.59 11.69
C ASP A 152 -17.21 0.58 10.19
N ALA A 153 -17.13 -0.59 9.58
CA ALA A 153 -17.51 -0.81 8.18
C ALA A 153 -18.84 -1.57 8.08
N GLU A 154 -19.73 -1.14 7.19
CA GLU A 154 -21.08 -1.68 7.02
C GLU A 154 -21.28 -2.21 5.60
N GLY A 155 -22.11 -3.26 5.46
CA GLY A 155 -22.35 -3.90 4.20
C GLY A 155 -21.10 -4.56 3.64
N VAL A 156 -20.37 -5.27 4.51
CA VAL A 156 -19.17 -6.00 4.13
C VAL A 156 -19.56 -7.36 3.60
N ASP A 157 -19.18 -7.64 2.36
CA ASP A 157 -19.30 -8.94 1.74
C ASP A 157 -17.91 -9.57 1.56
N ILE A 158 -17.77 -10.82 1.94
CA ILE A 158 -16.58 -11.65 1.72
C ILE A 158 -17.04 -12.94 1.08
N GLY A 159 -16.70 -13.15 -0.18
CA GLY A 159 -17.05 -14.34 -0.97
C GLY A 159 -15.81 -15.08 -1.45
N GLY A 160 -15.94 -16.38 -1.75
CA GLY A 160 -14.85 -17.21 -2.28
C GLY A 160 -13.72 -17.54 -1.29
N LEU A 161 -13.83 -17.09 -0.04
CA LEU A 161 -12.91 -17.38 1.05
C LEU A 161 -13.48 -18.46 1.99
N HIS A 162 -12.62 -19.02 2.85
CA HIS A 162 -13.01 -20.10 3.76
C HIS A 162 -14.07 -19.65 4.78
N TYR A 163 -13.98 -18.42 5.26
CA TYR A 163 -14.95 -17.80 6.16
C TYR A 163 -15.69 -16.67 5.43
N PRO A 164 -16.82 -16.98 4.75
CA PRO A 164 -17.60 -15.98 4.05
C PRO A 164 -18.37 -15.06 5.00
N LEU A 165 -18.66 -13.84 4.55
CA LEU A 165 -19.48 -12.87 5.24
C LEU A 165 -20.46 -12.26 4.24
N LYS A 166 -21.71 -12.02 4.64
CA LYS A 166 -22.71 -11.40 3.78
C LYS A 166 -23.40 -10.26 4.52
N ASP A 167 -23.41 -9.07 3.89
CA ASP A 167 -23.96 -7.81 4.42
C ASP A 167 -23.56 -7.57 5.91
N GLY A 168 -22.31 -7.91 6.23
CA GLY A 168 -21.81 -7.90 7.59
C GLY A 168 -21.36 -6.52 8.05
N ARG A 169 -21.07 -6.44 9.35
CA ARG A 169 -20.45 -5.26 9.97
C ARG A 169 -19.13 -5.67 10.60
N LEU A 170 -18.07 -4.99 10.24
CA LEU A 170 -16.78 -5.08 10.93
C LEU A 170 -16.65 -3.86 11.86
N THR A 171 -16.22 -4.11 13.09
CA THR A 171 -16.06 -3.05 14.09
C THR A 171 -14.59 -2.83 14.41
N ALA A 172 -14.23 -1.58 14.68
CA ALA A 172 -12.84 -1.21 14.98
C ALA A 172 -12.28 -1.88 16.24
N GLY A 173 -13.14 -2.33 17.14
CA GLY A 173 -12.76 -2.96 18.40
C GLY A 173 -12.71 -4.49 18.38
N PHE A 174 -13.00 -5.15 17.25
CA PHE A 174 -13.05 -6.61 17.18
C PHE A 174 -12.49 -7.17 15.86
N PRO A 175 -11.44 -8.01 15.90
CA PRO A 175 -10.73 -8.49 14.70
C PRO A 175 -11.42 -9.69 14.03
N LEU A 176 -12.67 -9.54 13.61
CA LEU A 176 -13.50 -10.62 13.05
C LEU A 176 -12.91 -11.24 11.78
N GLY A 177 -12.29 -10.40 10.90
CA GLY A 177 -11.85 -10.81 9.58
C GLY A 177 -10.41 -11.32 9.50
N VAL A 178 -9.76 -11.58 10.65
CA VAL A 178 -8.36 -12.03 10.66
C VAL A 178 -8.24 -13.51 10.29
N SER A 179 -7.15 -13.87 9.59
CA SER A 179 -6.78 -15.27 9.26
C SER A 179 -7.86 -16.02 8.46
N ASN A 180 -8.47 -15.36 7.50
CA ASN A 180 -9.24 -16.03 6.46
C ASN A 180 -8.27 -16.65 5.43
N HIS A 181 -8.76 -17.51 4.53
CA HIS A 181 -7.96 -18.23 3.56
C HIS A 181 -8.60 -18.25 2.19
N PHE A 182 -7.77 -18.13 1.15
CA PHE A 182 -8.22 -18.42 -0.22
C PHE A 182 -8.56 -19.90 -0.37
N THR A 183 -9.62 -20.18 -1.14
CA THR A 183 -10.10 -21.55 -1.40
C THR A 183 -9.69 -22.06 -2.78
N GLY A 184 -8.90 -21.29 -3.53
CA GLY A 184 -8.59 -21.56 -4.93
C GLY A 184 -9.69 -21.12 -5.91
N GLN A 185 -10.85 -20.68 -5.41
CA GLN A 185 -11.91 -20.08 -6.22
C GLN A 185 -11.67 -18.58 -6.38
N GLU A 186 -12.42 -17.94 -7.28
CA GLU A 186 -12.51 -16.48 -7.33
C GLU A 186 -13.00 -15.96 -5.98
N ALA A 187 -12.34 -14.92 -5.46
CA ALA A 187 -12.70 -14.32 -4.18
C ALA A 187 -13.02 -12.83 -4.35
N GLU A 188 -14.01 -12.38 -3.60
CA GLU A 188 -14.45 -10.99 -3.56
C GLU A 188 -14.48 -10.48 -2.13
N ILE A 189 -13.96 -9.26 -1.93
CA ILE A 189 -14.04 -8.52 -0.67
C ILE A 189 -14.59 -7.14 -1.02
N SER A 190 -15.78 -6.81 -0.51
CA SER A 190 -16.41 -5.52 -0.79
C SER A 190 -16.94 -4.87 0.47
N VAL A 191 -17.09 -3.54 0.42
CA VAL A 191 -17.66 -2.72 1.48
C VAL A 191 -18.55 -1.64 0.88
N ARG A 192 -19.79 -1.54 1.39
CA ARG A 192 -20.75 -0.52 0.94
C ARG A 192 -20.51 0.83 1.61
N LYS A 193 -20.04 0.85 2.86
CA LYS A 193 -19.78 2.08 3.62
C LYS A 193 -18.64 1.86 4.59
N GLY A 194 -17.59 2.66 4.46
CA GLY A 194 -16.42 2.63 5.30
C GLY A 194 -15.18 2.13 4.58
N SER A 195 -14.13 1.85 5.33
CA SER A 195 -12.83 1.44 4.79
C SER A 195 -12.39 0.13 5.40
N LEU A 196 -11.90 -0.76 4.55
CA LEU A 196 -11.28 -2.02 4.92
C LEU A 196 -9.78 -1.96 4.64
N LEU A 197 -8.97 -2.31 5.63
CA LEU A 197 -7.58 -2.67 5.47
C LEU A 197 -7.53 -4.17 5.13
N VAL A 198 -7.03 -4.50 3.96
CA VAL A 198 -6.93 -5.88 3.47
C VAL A 198 -5.47 -6.22 3.28
N LEU A 199 -5.04 -7.36 3.82
CA LEU A 199 -3.68 -7.88 3.64
C LEU A 199 -3.75 -9.35 3.22
N TRP A 200 -2.82 -9.76 2.35
CA TRP A 200 -2.74 -11.12 1.82
C TRP A 200 -1.31 -11.50 1.48
N ASP A 201 -1.06 -12.81 1.34
CA ASP A 201 0.24 -13.33 0.98
C ASP A 201 0.70 -12.80 -0.38
N ARG A 202 1.91 -12.24 -0.43
CA ARG A 202 2.48 -11.52 -1.59
C ARG A 202 2.48 -12.32 -2.88
N GLU A 203 2.65 -13.64 -2.80
CA GLU A 203 2.69 -14.53 -3.97
C GLU A 203 1.40 -14.50 -4.81
N ASN A 204 0.31 -14.01 -4.24
CA ASN A 204 -0.95 -13.86 -4.94
C ASN A 204 -1.00 -12.64 -5.89
N GLY A 205 0.00 -11.75 -5.85
CA GLY A 205 0.02 -10.54 -6.69
C GLY A 205 -1.09 -9.55 -6.35
N LEU A 206 -1.39 -8.66 -7.30
CA LEU A 206 -2.41 -7.63 -7.10
C LEU A 206 -3.80 -8.12 -7.50
N PRO A 207 -4.88 -7.70 -6.79
CA PRO A 207 -6.26 -7.95 -7.16
C PRO A 207 -6.74 -6.97 -8.24
N GLU A 208 -7.84 -7.31 -8.91
CA GLU A 208 -8.65 -6.35 -9.65
C GLU A 208 -9.43 -5.45 -8.67
N ARG A 209 -9.72 -4.22 -9.09
CA ARG A 209 -10.35 -3.21 -8.24
C ARG A 209 -11.51 -2.51 -8.96
N GLU A 210 -12.67 -2.40 -8.28
CA GLU A 210 -13.88 -1.72 -8.75
C GLU A 210 -14.39 -0.70 -7.72
#